data_e27130e981b2270dc2193024441275dd
#
_entry.id   e27130e981b2270dc2193024441275dd
#
_cell.length_a   1.000
_cell.length_b   1.000
_cell.length_c   1.000
_cell.angle_alpha   90.00
_cell.angle_beta   90.00
_cell.angle_gamma   90.00
#
_symmetry.space_group_name_H-M   'P 1'
#
loop_
_entity.id
_entity.type
_entity.pdbx_description
1 polymer ?
#
loop_
_entity_poly.entity_id
_entity_poly.type
_entity_poly.pdbx_seq_one_letter_code
_entity_poly.pdbx_strand_id
1 'polypeptide(L)'
;MTTQNSFADTRLINLESLREQVLENHDLSFSRRREIASAISTLSKWTSLPLATMPASATYLRERFKDLHPGQLGVTKRRLQNVRSLILAGFRSQGLSTKLSRYMEPMSTDWAELWDLIDGETYFKTELSRFFHYCSKQQITPASVTDEVSRDYLRALEDETLIKNPKVRHQSVCRVWNKCSQSYAGAGWPQATLTVPKYDERLYGIDERLVPESIQKDLEKYLTYLSGDDPFSAHPMPFKPNSLNAVKGHFWRFLSALHHQGVDLQKYARLSDMVTPEMFKRGMRWFWERNGRETSKHLGEVAWTIRSYAVKHLRADEETIAFYAESLKSLRVPQQGLSDKNQAAMAQFDDPRVVEKFVSLPPLLWNKAERIKKTASTNRVAKKAHLLVQSAVAIEILTFAPMRLSNLQGLRLDEHLNWMGQRARISIPRQQVKNNQALEYLLPESLSKRIKDYLSNHRGYLGDSDSPYLFPGRSGQPKDCSALRNQIRNTLWNEAAIKLTPHQFRHAAAKILLDTKPGYYEVVRKVLGHKSLTTTYNHYAGAETQAAINLYDDVIIQHRRKPLTKTSRELSEEPPFMDPLQFFGGKK
;
A
#
# COMPACT_ATOMS: atom_id res chain seq x y z
N MET A 1 -52.14 -4.50 -20.56
CA MET A 1 -51.86 -4.73 -19.12
C MET A 1 -50.53 -4.05 -18.82
N THR A 2 -50.62 -3.00 -18.07
CA THR A 2 -49.59 -2.00 -17.79
C THR A 2 -48.50 -2.59 -16.92
N THR A 3 -47.28 -2.65 -17.46
CA THR A 3 -46.07 -2.89 -16.71
C THR A 3 -45.78 -1.65 -15.82
N GLN A 4 -46.05 -1.79 -14.55
CA GLN A 4 -45.61 -0.79 -13.55
C GLN A 4 -44.08 -0.77 -13.50
N ASN A 5 -43.54 0.31 -14.04
CA ASN A 5 -42.18 0.75 -13.79
C ASN A 5 -42.03 1.11 -12.31
N SER A 6 -41.51 0.20 -11.50
CA SER A 6 -41.14 0.46 -10.13
C SER A 6 -39.72 1.06 -10.05
N PHE A 7 -39.51 2.18 -10.74
CA PHE A 7 -38.47 3.14 -10.38
C PHE A 7 -39.09 4.22 -9.50
N ALA A 8 -39.76 3.80 -8.43
CA ALA A 8 -40.24 4.70 -7.41
C ALA A 8 -39.05 5.14 -6.54
N ASP A 9 -38.70 6.39 -6.70
CA ASP A 9 -38.25 7.32 -5.66
C ASP A 9 -37.30 6.71 -4.60
N THR A 10 -36.06 6.44 -5.01
CA THR A 10 -34.99 6.21 -4.05
C THR A 10 -34.59 7.56 -3.46
N ARG A 11 -35.43 8.10 -2.57
CA ARG A 11 -34.97 9.13 -1.63
C ARG A 11 -33.74 8.56 -1.00
N LEU A 12 -32.64 9.30 -1.06
CA LEU A 12 -31.39 8.97 -0.39
C LEU A 12 -31.67 8.85 1.11
N ILE A 13 -32.08 7.63 1.53
CA ILE A 13 -32.35 7.33 2.94
C ILE A 13 -31.01 7.40 3.64
N ASN A 14 -30.91 8.21 4.67
CA ASN A 14 -29.74 8.28 5.54
C ASN A 14 -29.85 7.24 6.69
N LEU A 15 -28.79 7.06 7.45
CA LEU A 15 -28.79 6.10 8.56
C LEU A 15 -29.70 6.50 9.72
N GLU A 16 -30.07 7.77 9.84
CA GLU A 16 -31.04 8.22 10.83
C GLU A 16 -32.44 7.72 10.50
N SER A 17 -32.90 7.96 9.27
CA SER A 17 -34.20 7.44 8.79
C SER A 17 -34.24 5.90 8.83
N LEU A 18 -33.14 5.23 8.46
CA LEU A 18 -33.05 3.77 8.60
C LEU A 18 -33.22 3.31 10.06
N ARG A 19 -32.61 4.02 11.00
CA ARG A 19 -32.72 3.71 12.43
C ARG A 19 -34.15 3.88 12.94
N GLU A 20 -34.85 4.93 12.54
CA GLU A 20 -36.25 5.20 12.88
C GLU A 20 -37.18 4.12 12.31
N GLN A 21 -37.06 3.82 11.01
CA GLN A 21 -37.84 2.77 10.36
C GLN A 21 -37.62 1.37 10.99
N VAL A 22 -36.39 1.06 11.43
CA VAL A 22 -36.10 -0.19 12.13
C VAL A 22 -36.80 -0.23 13.50
N LEU A 23 -36.85 0.89 14.21
CA LEU A 23 -37.56 0.96 15.51
C LEU A 23 -39.08 0.78 15.38
N GLU A 24 -39.64 1.21 14.28
CA GLU A 24 -41.08 1.11 13.97
C GLU A 24 -41.45 -0.26 13.33
N ASN A 25 -40.49 -1.03 12.87
CA ASN A 25 -40.74 -2.31 12.19
C ASN A 25 -41.21 -3.40 13.17
N HIS A 26 -42.51 -3.66 13.19
CA HIS A 26 -43.15 -4.65 14.07
C HIS A 26 -42.90 -6.11 13.69
N ASP A 27 -42.37 -6.39 12.50
CA ASP A 27 -41.96 -7.75 12.08
C ASP A 27 -40.71 -8.23 12.83
N LEU A 28 -39.98 -7.31 13.44
CA LEU A 28 -38.83 -7.60 14.28
C LEU A 28 -39.22 -7.62 15.75
N SER A 29 -38.65 -8.55 16.52
CA SER A 29 -38.80 -8.54 17.98
C SER A 29 -38.27 -7.21 18.57
N PHE A 30 -38.82 -6.79 19.69
CA PHE A 30 -38.43 -5.56 20.38
C PHE A 30 -36.91 -5.51 20.70
N SER A 31 -36.35 -6.62 21.17
CA SER A 31 -34.91 -6.73 21.43
C SER A 31 -34.10 -6.52 20.14
N ARG A 32 -34.52 -7.14 19.03
CA ARG A 32 -33.84 -7.06 17.75
C ARG A 32 -33.83 -5.65 17.16
N ARG A 33 -34.94 -4.93 17.27
CA ARG A 33 -35.04 -3.53 16.86
C ARG A 33 -34.04 -2.65 17.62
N ARG A 34 -33.97 -2.80 18.93
CA ARG A 34 -33.03 -2.05 19.79
C ARG A 34 -31.56 -2.39 19.51
N GLU A 35 -31.23 -3.65 19.26
CA GLU A 35 -29.86 -4.06 18.91
C GLU A 35 -29.41 -3.40 17.60
N ILE A 36 -30.26 -3.41 16.56
CA ILE A 36 -29.94 -2.80 15.28
C ILE A 36 -29.81 -1.27 15.41
N ALA A 37 -30.76 -0.62 16.06
CA ALA A 37 -30.71 0.82 16.30
C ALA A 37 -29.47 1.24 17.10
N SER A 38 -29.10 0.46 18.12
CA SER A 38 -27.86 0.66 18.89
C SER A 38 -26.61 0.48 18.05
N ALA A 39 -26.59 -0.49 17.13
CA ALA A 39 -25.47 -0.70 16.22
C ALA A 39 -25.29 0.47 15.25
N ILE A 40 -26.39 1.03 14.70
CA ILE A 40 -26.36 2.21 13.85
C ILE A 40 -25.81 3.42 14.62
N SER A 41 -26.32 3.67 15.83
CA SER A 41 -25.80 4.75 16.70
C SER A 41 -24.33 4.54 17.10
N THR A 42 -23.88 3.30 17.25
CA THR A 42 -22.49 2.98 17.52
C THR A 42 -21.57 3.36 16.35
N LEU A 43 -22.01 3.20 15.11
CA LEU A 43 -21.25 3.61 13.93
C LEU A 43 -21.04 5.13 13.90
N SER A 44 -22.08 5.92 14.22
CA SER A 44 -21.95 7.38 14.35
C SER A 44 -20.89 7.78 15.37
N LYS A 45 -20.89 7.15 16.55
CA LYS A 45 -19.86 7.37 17.58
C LYS A 45 -18.46 7.02 17.10
N TRP A 46 -18.30 5.94 16.37
CA TRP A 46 -16.99 5.48 15.86
C TRP A 46 -16.43 6.36 14.75
N THR A 47 -17.30 6.99 13.97
CA THR A 47 -16.91 7.84 12.85
C THR A 47 -16.93 9.33 13.19
N SER A 48 -17.48 9.70 14.35
CA SER A 48 -17.73 11.09 14.77
C SER A 48 -18.56 11.89 13.75
N LEU A 49 -19.47 11.20 13.04
CA LEU A 49 -20.35 11.79 12.03
C LEU A 49 -21.83 11.66 12.47
N PRO A 50 -22.67 12.69 12.25
CA PRO A 50 -24.11 12.60 12.48
C PRO A 50 -24.76 11.57 11.55
N LEU A 51 -25.73 10.80 12.04
CA LEU A 51 -26.45 9.79 11.25
C LEU A 51 -27.16 10.37 10.03
N ALA A 52 -27.69 11.61 10.17
CA ALA A 52 -28.36 12.35 9.09
C ALA A 52 -27.46 12.59 7.87
N THR A 53 -26.14 12.68 8.08
CA THR A 53 -25.14 12.91 7.00
C THR A 53 -24.63 11.63 6.39
N MET A 54 -25.02 10.47 6.90
CA MET A 54 -24.54 9.17 6.46
C MET A 54 -25.57 8.49 5.53
N PRO A 55 -25.30 8.38 4.22
CA PRO A 55 -26.18 7.65 3.32
C PRO A 55 -26.39 6.19 3.74
N ALA A 56 -27.65 5.73 3.72
CA ALA A 56 -27.98 4.33 3.96
C ALA A 56 -27.69 3.48 2.72
N SER A 57 -26.43 3.34 2.34
CA SER A 57 -26.01 2.52 1.20
C SER A 57 -24.86 1.58 1.55
N ALA A 58 -24.86 0.39 0.95
CA ALA A 58 -23.82 -0.61 1.16
C ALA A 58 -22.44 -0.10 0.69
N THR A 59 -22.41 0.68 -0.38
CA THR A 59 -21.17 1.27 -0.92
C THR A 59 -20.54 2.26 0.05
N TYR A 60 -21.36 3.20 0.60
CA TYR A 60 -20.90 4.13 1.62
C TYR A 60 -20.37 3.41 2.87
N LEU A 61 -21.13 2.47 3.40
CA LEU A 61 -20.74 1.70 4.58
C LEU A 61 -19.46 0.89 4.37
N ARG A 62 -19.29 0.31 3.17
CA ARG A 62 -18.09 -0.46 2.82
C ARG A 62 -16.84 0.40 2.95
N GLU A 63 -16.84 1.62 2.43
CA GLU A 63 -15.71 2.55 2.55
C GLU A 63 -15.49 2.97 4.00
N ARG A 64 -16.53 3.26 4.76
CA ARG A 64 -16.40 3.60 6.19
C ARG A 64 -15.84 2.44 7.01
N PHE A 65 -16.37 1.24 6.86
CA PHE A 65 -15.86 0.06 7.58
C PHE A 65 -14.43 -0.36 7.17
N LYS A 66 -13.95 0.08 6.01
CA LYS A 66 -12.58 -0.18 5.55
C LYS A 66 -11.54 0.53 6.43
N ASP A 67 -11.86 1.71 6.92
CA ASP A 67 -10.98 2.55 7.73
C ASP A 67 -11.10 2.28 9.24
N LEU A 68 -12.16 1.60 9.69
CA LEU A 68 -12.35 1.28 11.10
C LEU A 68 -11.48 0.10 11.53
N HIS A 69 -10.71 0.28 12.60
CA HIS A 69 -9.91 -0.78 13.21
C HIS A 69 -10.28 -0.98 14.69
N PRO A 70 -10.51 -2.23 15.15
CA PRO A 70 -10.91 -2.51 16.51
C PRO A 70 -9.97 -1.91 17.57
N GLY A 71 -8.65 -1.97 17.33
CA GLY A 71 -7.64 -1.43 18.23
C GLY A 71 -7.65 0.10 18.35
N GLN A 72 -8.07 0.83 17.29
CA GLN A 72 -8.24 2.28 17.34
C GLN A 72 -9.53 2.67 18.08
N LEU A 73 -10.55 1.83 17.96
CA LEU A 73 -11.86 2.04 18.59
C LEU A 73 -11.93 1.54 20.04
N GLY A 74 -10.88 0.90 20.55
CA GLY A 74 -10.89 0.29 21.88
C GLY A 74 -11.85 -0.89 22.04
N VAL A 75 -12.22 -1.58 20.93
CA VAL A 75 -13.19 -2.68 20.93
C VAL A 75 -12.58 -3.98 20.40
N THR A 76 -13.24 -5.12 20.66
CA THR A 76 -12.83 -6.40 20.10
C THR A 76 -13.21 -6.51 18.62
N LYS A 77 -12.47 -7.32 17.85
CA LYS A 77 -12.81 -7.65 16.46
C LYS A 77 -14.22 -8.23 16.33
N ARG A 78 -14.66 -9.04 17.31
CA ARG A 78 -16.01 -9.61 17.35
C ARG A 78 -17.07 -8.50 17.49
N ARG A 79 -16.83 -7.49 18.32
CA ARG A 79 -17.77 -6.35 18.48
C ARG A 79 -17.92 -5.57 17.18
N LEU A 80 -16.82 -5.26 16.48
CA LEU A 80 -16.86 -4.59 15.16
C LEU A 80 -17.66 -5.43 14.14
N GLN A 81 -17.44 -6.74 14.10
CA GLN A 81 -18.18 -7.63 13.20
C GLN A 81 -19.67 -7.71 13.55
N ASN A 82 -20.02 -7.73 14.85
CA ASN A 82 -21.40 -7.74 15.28
C ASN A 82 -22.13 -6.45 14.87
N VAL A 83 -21.53 -5.28 15.10
CA VAL A 83 -22.10 -4.00 14.66
C VAL A 83 -22.35 -3.99 13.16
N ARG A 84 -21.36 -4.42 12.38
CA ARG A 84 -21.49 -4.55 10.92
C ARG A 84 -22.64 -5.49 10.50
N SER A 85 -22.78 -6.64 11.16
CA SER A 85 -23.84 -7.62 10.88
C SER A 85 -25.21 -7.10 11.26
N LEU A 86 -25.32 -6.35 12.37
CA LEU A 86 -26.56 -5.74 12.82
C LEU A 86 -27.04 -4.64 11.87
N ILE A 87 -26.15 -3.78 11.42
CA ILE A 87 -26.49 -2.75 10.42
C ILE A 87 -26.99 -3.39 9.13
N LEU A 88 -26.31 -4.44 8.62
CA LEU A 88 -26.80 -5.21 7.46
C LEU A 88 -28.16 -5.86 7.73
N ALA A 89 -28.46 -6.29 8.95
CA ALA A 89 -29.78 -6.79 9.30
C ALA A 89 -30.85 -5.69 9.21
N GLY A 90 -30.52 -4.45 9.60
CA GLY A 90 -31.38 -3.28 9.41
C GLY A 90 -31.67 -2.99 7.94
N PHE A 91 -30.67 -3.02 7.07
CA PHE A 91 -30.88 -2.90 5.62
C PHE A 91 -31.84 -3.97 5.07
N ARG A 92 -31.68 -5.20 5.53
CA ARG A 92 -32.54 -6.31 5.07
C ARG A 92 -33.98 -6.16 5.55
N SER A 93 -34.20 -5.71 6.78
CA SER A 93 -35.56 -5.52 7.30
C SER A 93 -36.34 -4.42 6.59
N GLN A 94 -35.65 -3.56 5.85
CA GLN A 94 -36.23 -2.50 5.03
C GLN A 94 -36.18 -2.78 3.52
N GLY A 95 -35.89 -4.02 3.13
CA GLY A 95 -35.79 -4.40 1.71
C GLY A 95 -34.61 -3.76 0.94
N LEU A 96 -33.72 -3.03 1.63
CA LEU A 96 -32.58 -2.34 1.02
C LEU A 96 -31.39 -3.25 0.72
N SER A 97 -31.45 -4.51 1.10
CA SER A 97 -30.40 -5.50 0.83
C SER A 97 -30.99 -6.89 0.81
N THR A 98 -30.69 -7.64 -0.23
CA THR A 98 -31.01 -9.06 -0.32
C THR A 98 -29.86 -9.92 0.21
N LYS A 99 -30.18 -11.13 0.69
CA LYS A 99 -29.16 -12.01 1.24
C LYS A 99 -28.39 -12.69 0.12
N LEU A 100 -27.12 -12.35 -0.06
CA LEU A 100 -26.14 -13.24 -0.70
C LEU A 100 -25.38 -14.01 0.40
N SER A 101 -26.06 -14.90 1.09
CA SER A 101 -25.45 -15.67 2.18
C SER A 101 -25.31 -17.14 1.79
N ARG A 102 -24.09 -17.62 1.82
CA ARG A 102 -23.69 -19.02 1.62
C ARG A 102 -24.49 -20.05 2.44
N TYR A 103 -25.06 -19.65 3.57
CA TYR A 103 -25.67 -20.55 4.54
C TYR A 103 -27.21 -20.56 4.56
N MET A 104 -27.86 -19.77 3.72
CA MET A 104 -29.29 -19.53 3.86
C MET A 104 -30.15 -19.95 2.66
N GLU A 105 -29.53 -20.30 1.54
CA GLU A 105 -30.25 -20.82 0.37
C GLU A 105 -29.44 -22.00 -0.18
N PRO A 106 -30.04 -23.20 -0.30
CA PRO A 106 -29.39 -24.34 -0.91
C PRO A 106 -29.10 -24.04 -2.39
N MET A 107 -28.08 -24.66 -2.93
CA MET A 107 -27.83 -24.64 -4.37
C MET A 107 -28.93 -25.46 -5.05
N SER A 108 -29.38 -25.03 -6.24
CA SER A 108 -30.22 -25.88 -7.09
C SER A 108 -29.44 -27.12 -7.56
N THR A 109 -30.13 -28.17 -7.98
CA THR A 109 -29.52 -29.43 -8.36
C THR A 109 -28.41 -29.26 -9.39
N ASP A 110 -28.67 -28.52 -10.46
CA ASP A 110 -27.70 -28.26 -11.53
C ASP A 110 -26.38 -27.60 -11.01
N TRP A 111 -26.49 -26.68 -10.04
CA TRP A 111 -25.35 -26.05 -9.44
C TRP A 111 -24.64 -26.95 -8.42
N ALA A 112 -25.37 -27.85 -7.76
CA ALA A 112 -24.79 -28.85 -6.86
C ALA A 112 -23.93 -29.85 -7.64
N GLU A 113 -24.39 -30.28 -8.82
CA GLU A 113 -23.62 -31.16 -9.73
C GLU A 113 -22.27 -30.51 -10.13
N LEU A 114 -22.29 -29.25 -10.55
CA LEU A 114 -21.04 -28.52 -10.85
C LEU A 114 -20.16 -28.31 -9.62
N TRP A 115 -20.77 -28.19 -8.44
CA TRP A 115 -20.03 -28.06 -7.18
C TRP A 115 -19.30 -29.36 -6.82
N ASP A 116 -19.89 -30.50 -7.08
CA ASP A 116 -19.29 -31.81 -6.85
C ASP A 116 -18.19 -32.11 -7.88
N LEU A 117 -18.36 -31.63 -9.12
CA LEU A 117 -17.37 -31.78 -10.19
C LEU A 117 -16.03 -31.11 -9.82
N ILE A 118 -16.06 -30.01 -9.07
CA ILE A 118 -14.84 -29.29 -8.57
C ILE A 118 -14.44 -29.75 -7.16
N ASP A 119 -14.86 -30.96 -6.72
CA ASP A 119 -14.44 -31.47 -5.42
C ASP A 119 -12.93 -31.71 -5.39
N GLY A 120 -12.31 -31.39 -4.25
CA GLY A 120 -10.84 -31.34 -4.12
C GLY A 120 -10.20 -29.99 -4.47
N GLU A 121 -10.80 -29.15 -5.32
CA GLU A 121 -10.29 -27.84 -5.74
C GLU A 121 -10.76 -26.72 -4.78
N THR A 122 -10.19 -26.67 -3.60
CA THR A 122 -10.55 -25.69 -2.54
C THR A 122 -10.57 -24.24 -3.05
N TYR A 123 -9.65 -23.89 -3.95
CA TYR A 123 -9.58 -22.55 -4.53
C TYR A 123 -10.82 -22.25 -5.39
N PHE A 124 -11.21 -23.14 -6.30
CA PHE A 124 -12.36 -22.96 -7.15
C PHE A 124 -13.65 -22.87 -6.33
N LYS A 125 -13.83 -23.76 -5.38
CA LYS A 125 -14.96 -23.73 -4.44
C LYS A 125 -15.03 -22.41 -3.66
N THR A 126 -13.91 -21.89 -3.20
CA THR A 126 -13.88 -20.61 -2.46
C THR A 126 -14.28 -19.42 -3.33
N GLU A 127 -13.83 -19.38 -4.57
CA GLU A 127 -14.10 -18.26 -5.47
C GLU A 127 -15.53 -18.33 -6.05
N LEU A 128 -16.01 -19.50 -6.46
CA LEU A 128 -17.28 -19.69 -7.14
C LEU A 128 -18.49 -19.82 -6.19
N SER A 129 -18.29 -20.24 -4.93
CA SER A 129 -19.37 -20.52 -3.98
C SER A 129 -20.48 -19.46 -3.97
N ARG A 130 -20.10 -18.19 -3.91
CA ARG A 130 -21.06 -17.10 -3.81
C ARG A 130 -21.79 -16.82 -5.12
N PHE A 131 -21.13 -17.05 -6.24
CA PHE A 131 -21.73 -16.95 -7.57
C PHE A 131 -22.75 -18.08 -7.80
N PHE A 132 -22.45 -19.31 -7.40
CA PHE A 132 -23.36 -20.44 -7.49
C PHE A 132 -24.64 -20.22 -6.68
N HIS A 133 -24.51 -19.76 -5.43
CA HIS A 133 -25.67 -19.40 -4.61
C HIS A 133 -26.47 -18.22 -5.17
N TYR A 134 -25.79 -17.24 -5.78
CA TYR A 134 -26.46 -16.14 -6.48
C TYR A 134 -27.28 -16.64 -7.65
N CYS A 135 -26.68 -17.42 -8.55
CA CYS A 135 -27.38 -17.97 -9.72
C CYS A 135 -28.53 -18.88 -9.32
N SER A 136 -28.34 -19.78 -8.35
CA SER A 136 -29.41 -20.65 -7.83
C SER A 136 -30.59 -19.83 -7.31
N LYS A 137 -30.36 -18.75 -6.59
CA LYS A 137 -31.38 -17.83 -6.08
C LYS A 137 -32.13 -17.11 -7.20
N GLN A 138 -31.42 -16.69 -8.23
CA GLN A 138 -32.00 -16.02 -9.40
C GLN A 138 -32.60 -16.99 -10.42
N GLN A 139 -32.63 -18.30 -10.10
CA GLN A 139 -33.13 -19.37 -11.01
C GLN A 139 -32.40 -19.40 -12.36
N ILE A 140 -31.13 -19.01 -12.38
CA ILE A 140 -30.26 -19.04 -13.54
C ILE A 140 -29.58 -20.40 -13.59
N THR A 141 -29.74 -21.13 -14.70
CA THR A 141 -29.07 -22.41 -14.91
C THR A 141 -27.60 -22.21 -15.29
N PRO A 142 -26.71 -23.19 -15.06
CA PRO A 142 -25.30 -23.09 -15.48
C PRO A 142 -25.13 -22.80 -16.98
N ALA A 143 -25.96 -23.36 -17.85
CA ALA A 143 -25.92 -23.15 -19.28
C ALA A 143 -26.31 -21.72 -19.71
N SER A 144 -27.09 -21.03 -18.88
CA SER A 144 -27.52 -19.64 -19.12
C SER A 144 -26.55 -18.57 -18.61
N VAL A 145 -25.39 -18.95 -18.12
CA VAL A 145 -24.40 -18.01 -17.64
C VAL A 145 -23.76 -17.24 -18.80
N THR A 146 -23.95 -15.92 -18.81
CA THR A 146 -23.43 -14.98 -19.80
C THR A 146 -22.70 -13.83 -19.15
N ASP A 147 -22.07 -12.98 -19.96
CA ASP A 147 -21.46 -11.72 -19.47
C ASP A 147 -22.48 -10.78 -18.81
N GLU A 148 -23.75 -10.84 -19.21
CA GLU A 148 -24.82 -10.06 -18.58
C GLU A 148 -25.10 -10.56 -17.16
N VAL A 149 -25.28 -11.86 -16.98
CA VAL A 149 -25.42 -12.51 -15.66
C VAL A 149 -24.22 -12.16 -14.77
N SER A 150 -23.03 -12.18 -15.33
CA SER A 150 -21.80 -11.81 -14.62
C SER A 150 -21.81 -10.32 -14.16
N ARG A 151 -22.30 -9.40 -15.01
CA ARG A 151 -22.45 -7.98 -14.65
C ARG A 151 -23.52 -7.75 -13.57
N ASP A 152 -24.64 -8.47 -13.65
CA ASP A 152 -25.71 -8.39 -12.64
C ASP A 152 -25.25 -8.92 -11.29
N TYR A 153 -24.43 -9.98 -11.30
CA TYR A 153 -23.76 -10.45 -10.08
C TYR A 153 -22.85 -9.38 -9.48
N LEU A 154 -22.10 -8.61 -10.29
CA LEU A 154 -21.30 -7.49 -9.79
C LEU A 154 -22.17 -6.44 -9.12
N ARG A 155 -23.29 -6.04 -9.76
CA ARG A 155 -24.25 -5.07 -9.17
C ARG A 155 -24.75 -5.57 -7.82
N ALA A 156 -25.16 -6.85 -7.74
CA ALA A 156 -25.58 -7.46 -6.50
C ALA A 156 -24.47 -7.47 -5.42
N LEU A 157 -23.19 -7.68 -5.80
CA LEU A 157 -22.06 -7.55 -4.88
C LEU A 157 -21.87 -6.13 -4.38
N GLU A 158 -22.07 -5.13 -5.23
CA GLU A 158 -21.88 -3.71 -4.90
C GLU A 158 -23.03 -3.17 -4.05
N ASP A 159 -24.26 -3.48 -4.39
CA ASP A 159 -25.45 -2.88 -3.80
C ASP A 159 -25.94 -3.64 -2.55
N GLU A 160 -25.76 -4.94 -2.51
CA GLU A 160 -26.36 -5.79 -1.48
C GLU A 160 -25.38 -6.35 -0.46
N THR A 161 -24.05 -6.12 -0.64
CA THR A 161 -23.05 -6.72 0.26
C THR A 161 -22.05 -5.69 0.79
N LEU A 162 -21.45 -5.99 1.94
CA LEU A 162 -20.29 -5.26 2.48
C LEU A 162 -18.96 -5.96 2.15
N ILE A 163 -18.85 -6.64 1.00
CA ILE A 163 -17.59 -7.22 0.55
C ILE A 163 -16.59 -6.09 0.29
N LYS A 164 -15.38 -6.25 0.81
CA LYS A 164 -14.35 -5.20 0.77
C LYS A 164 -14.00 -4.74 -0.65
N ASN A 165 -13.94 -5.69 -1.61
CA ASN A 165 -13.54 -5.42 -3.00
C ASN A 165 -14.45 -6.18 -3.96
N PRO A 166 -15.67 -5.70 -4.28
CA PRO A 166 -16.61 -6.37 -5.19
C PRO A 166 -16.01 -6.64 -6.57
N LYS A 167 -15.38 -5.62 -7.17
CA LYS A 167 -14.76 -5.70 -8.52
C LYS A 167 -13.68 -6.79 -8.61
N VAL A 168 -12.82 -6.89 -7.58
CA VAL A 168 -11.79 -7.95 -7.52
C VAL A 168 -12.43 -9.34 -7.40
N ARG A 169 -13.51 -9.46 -6.62
CA ARG A 169 -14.25 -10.72 -6.47
C ARG A 169 -14.90 -11.13 -7.78
N HIS A 170 -15.55 -10.20 -8.45
CA HIS A 170 -16.16 -10.42 -9.76
C HIS A 170 -15.12 -10.89 -10.80
N GLN A 171 -14.00 -10.16 -10.92
CA GLN A 171 -12.92 -10.55 -11.83
C GLN A 171 -12.37 -11.96 -11.53
N SER A 172 -12.25 -12.32 -10.25
CA SER A 172 -11.80 -13.65 -9.84
C SER A 172 -12.79 -14.73 -10.24
N VAL A 173 -14.09 -14.48 -10.08
CA VAL A 173 -15.14 -15.41 -10.53
C VAL A 173 -15.05 -15.65 -12.03
N CYS A 174 -14.96 -14.61 -12.86
CA CYS A 174 -14.84 -14.77 -14.32
C CYS A 174 -13.60 -15.60 -14.70
N ARG A 175 -12.44 -15.34 -14.07
CA ARG A 175 -11.22 -16.12 -14.33
C ARG A 175 -11.37 -17.59 -13.95
N VAL A 176 -11.94 -17.87 -12.78
CA VAL A 176 -12.09 -19.24 -12.29
C VAL A 176 -13.14 -19.97 -13.09
N TRP A 177 -14.24 -19.32 -13.46
CA TRP A 177 -15.25 -19.87 -14.38
C TRP A 177 -14.61 -20.33 -15.70
N ASN A 178 -13.84 -19.45 -16.37
CA ASN A 178 -13.17 -19.78 -17.63
C ASN A 178 -12.15 -20.91 -17.47
N LYS A 179 -11.46 -20.96 -16.34
CA LYS A 179 -10.53 -22.06 -16.05
C LYS A 179 -11.28 -23.39 -15.88
N CYS A 180 -12.43 -23.38 -15.22
CA CYS A 180 -13.26 -24.56 -15.07
C CYS A 180 -13.84 -24.99 -16.43
N SER A 181 -14.30 -24.06 -17.30
CA SER A 181 -14.73 -24.36 -18.66
C SER A 181 -13.67 -25.11 -19.48
N GLN A 182 -12.40 -24.73 -19.31
CA GLN A 182 -11.28 -25.41 -19.97
C GLN A 182 -10.95 -26.77 -19.33
N SER A 183 -10.91 -26.83 -17.98
CA SER A 183 -10.46 -28.03 -17.26
C SER A 183 -11.51 -29.15 -17.25
N TYR A 184 -12.80 -28.81 -17.34
CA TYR A 184 -13.93 -29.73 -17.24
C TYR A 184 -14.79 -29.75 -18.50
N ALA A 185 -14.22 -29.40 -19.67
CA ALA A 185 -14.91 -29.29 -20.96
C ALA A 185 -15.66 -30.55 -21.41
N GLY A 186 -15.27 -31.75 -20.99
CA GLY A 186 -15.94 -33.02 -21.31
C GLY A 186 -16.80 -33.57 -20.18
N ALA A 187 -16.87 -32.91 -19.04
CA ALA A 187 -17.44 -33.43 -17.81
C ALA A 187 -18.75 -32.71 -17.39
N GLY A 188 -19.41 -31.99 -18.32
CA GLY A 188 -20.67 -31.29 -18.06
C GLY A 188 -20.55 -29.83 -17.67
N TRP A 189 -19.34 -29.26 -17.59
CA TRP A 189 -19.19 -27.83 -17.38
C TRP A 189 -19.57 -27.02 -18.63
N PRO A 190 -20.30 -25.87 -18.48
CA PRO A 190 -20.65 -25.03 -19.62
C PRO A 190 -19.43 -24.55 -20.42
N GLN A 191 -19.53 -24.64 -21.75
CA GLN A 191 -18.45 -24.21 -22.66
C GLN A 191 -18.32 -22.69 -22.77
N ALA A 192 -19.38 -21.95 -22.39
CA ALA A 192 -19.37 -20.49 -22.44
C ALA A 192 -18.33 -19.88 -21.49
N THR A 193 -17.48 -19.04 -22.03
CA THR A 193 -16.50 -18.26 -21.26
C THR A 193 -17.02 -16.87 -20.97
N LEU A 194 -16.59 -16.30 -19.85
CA LEU A 194 -16.91 -14.94 -19.43
C LEU A 194 -15.79 -13.97 -19.79
N THR A 195 -16.15 -12.78 -20.23
CA THR A 195 -15.20 -11.69 -20.41
C THR A 195 -14.60 -11.29 -19.06
N VAL A 196 -13.27 -11.41 -18.91
CA VAL A 196 -12.59 -11.01 -17.67
C VAL A 196 -12.43 -9.49 -17.65
N PRO A 197 -13.15 -8.76 -16.77
CA PRO A 197 -13.12 -7.31 -16.79
C PRO A 197 -11.79 -6.75 -16.29
N LYS A 198 -11.32 -5.65 -16.89
CA LYS A 198 -10.15 -4.88 -16.45
C LYS A 198 -10.63 -3.67 -15.64
N TYR A 199 -10.61 -3.77 -14.30
CA TYR A 199 -11.03 -2.69 -13.40
C TYR A 199 -9.93 -1.72 -13.00
N ASP A 200 -8.68 -2.01 -13.33
CA ASP A 200 -7.58 -1.12 -13.03
C ASP A 200 -7.33 -0.20 -14.24
N GLU A 201 -7.97 0.97 -14.22
CA GLU A 201 -7.82 2.00 -15.26
C GLU A 201 -6.38 2.55 -15.35
N ARG A 202 -5.55 2.25 -14.36
CA ARG A 202 -4.11 2.60 -14.40
C ARG A 202 -3.34 1.72 -15.37
N LEU A 203 -3.87 0.56 -15.74
CA LEU A 203 -3.27 -0.34 -16.71
C LEU A 203 -3.60 0.14 -18.14
N TYR A 204 -2.68 0.85 -18.73
CA TYR A 204 -2.77 1.38 -20.08
C TYR A 204 -1.75 0.75 -21.05
N GLY A 205 -0.99 -0.24 -20.59
CA GLY A 205 -0.03 -0.95 -21.43
C GLY A 205 -0.72 -1.63 -22.60
N ILE A 206 -0.13 -1.51 -23.79
CA ILE A 206 -0.58 -2.19 -25.01
C ILE A 206 0.01 -3.60 -25.08
N ASP A 207 -0.59 -4.43 -25.94
CA ASP A 207 -0.07 -5.77 -26.26
C ASP A 207 1.25 -5.65 -27.05
N GLU A 208 2.19 -6.53 -26.76
CA GLU A 208 3.51 -6.57 -27.43
C GLU A 208 3.38 -6.70 -28.97
N ARG A 209 2.37 -7.39 -29.45
CA ARG A 209 2.08 -7.55 -30.88
C ARG A 209 1.77 -6.25 -31.61
N LEU A 210 1.38 -5.20 -30.89
CA LEU A 210 1.15 -3.87 -31.45
C LEU A 210 2.43 -3.06 -31.64
N VAL A 211 3.57 -3.54 -31.14
CA VAL A 211 4.87 -2.90 -31.32
C VAL A 211 5.67 -3.72 -32.32
N PRO A 212 6.19 -3.13 -33.41
CA PRO A 212 7.02 -3.84 -34.39
C PRO A 212 8.20 -4.56 -33.74
N GLU A 213 8.50 -5.75 -34.23
CA GLU A 213 9.63 -6.55 -33.72
C GLU A 213 10.97 -5.84 -33.86
N SER A 214 11.14 -5.02 -34.91
CA SER A 214 12.32 -4.19 -35.13
C SER A 214 12.54 -3.17 -34.00
N ILE A 215 11.47 -2.51 -33.55
CA ILE A 215 11.51 -1.56 -32.41
C ILE A 215 11.84 -2.31 -31.11
N GLN A 216 11.27 -3.50 -30.92
CA GLN A 216 11.57 -4.33 -29.74
C GLN A 216 13.05 -4.76 -29.73
N LYS A 217 13.59 -5.18 -30.88
CA LYS A 217 15.01 -5.51 -31.05
C LYS A 217 15.94 -4.32 -30.79
N ASP A 218 15.58 -3.13 -31.24
CA ASP A 218 16.36 -1.91 -30.95
C ASP A 218 16.36 -1.59 -29.45
N LEU A 219 15.23 -1.77 -28.77
CA LEU A 219 15.15 -1.61 -27.32
C LEU A 219 16.03 -2.64 -26.58
N GLU A 220 16.00 -3.90 -26.99
CA GLU A 220 16.87 -4.94 -26.39
C GLU A 220 18.36 -4.64 -26.63
N LYS A 221 18.76 -4.18 -27.81
CA LYS A 221 20.14 -3.72 -28.07
C LYS A 221 20.56 -2.57 -27.13
N TYR A 222 19.65 -1.61 -26.92
CA TYR A 222 19.91 -0.53 -25.98
C TYR A 222 20.05 -1.02 -24.53
N LEU A 223 19.22 -1.97 -24.12
CA LEU A 223 19.33 -2.56 -22.77
C LEU A 223 20.64 -3.34 -22.61
N THR A 224 21.10 -4.07 -23.64
CA THR A 224 22.41 -4.76 -23.68
C THR A 224 23.56 -3.76 -23.57
N TYR A 225 23.48 -2.63 -24.29
CA TYR A 225 24.46 -1.54 -24.14
C TYR A 225 24.50 -1.02 -22.69
N LEU A 226 23.35 -0.82 -22.05
CA LEU A 226 23.27 -0.32 -20.67
C LEU A 226 23.71 -1.38 -19.63
N SER A 227 23.59 -2.67 -19.93
CA SER A 227 24.02 -3.74 -19.00
C SER A 227 25.53 -3.82 -18.86
N GLY A 228 26.26 -3.39 -19.89
CA GLY A 228 27.71 -3.50 -19.93
C GLY A 228 28.21 -4.90 -20.25
N ASP A 229 27.36 -5.77 -20.81
CA ASP A 229 27.70 -7.14 -21.13
C ASP A 229 28.68 -7.24 -22.33
N ASP A 230 28.66 -6.23 -23.23
CA ASP A 230 29.61 -6.12 -24.33
C ASP A 230 30.74 -5.12 -23.98
N PRO A 231 31.97 -5.57 -23.72
CA PRO A 231 33.08 -4.70 -23.30
C PRO A 231 33.50 -3.68 -24.38
N PHE A 232 33.15 -3.90 -25.65
CA PHE A 232 33.51 -3.00 -26.76
C PHE A 232 32.48 -1.91 -27.04
N SER A 233 31.25 -2.11 -26.62
CA SER A 233 30.15 -1.16 -26.86
C SER A 233 29.34 -0.86 -25.60
N ALA A 234 29.86 -1.16 -24.42
CA ALA A 234 29.15 -1.01 -23.15
C ALA A 234 29.05 0.45 -22.68
N HIS A 235 27.99 0.72 -21.92
CA HIS A 235 27.84 1.97 -21.19
C HIS A 235 28.95 2.11 -20.13
N PRO A 236 29.60 3.27 -19.97
CA PRO A 236 30.74 3.46 -19.03
C PRO A 236 30.44 3.09 -17.57
N MET A 237 29.17 3.13 -17.18
CA MET A 237 28.68 2.68 -15.86
C MET A 237 27.52 1.72 -16.06
N PRO A 238 27.74 0.40 -15.99
CA PRO A 238 26.71 -0.61 -16.18
C PRO A 238 25.53 -0.45 -15.23
N PHE A 239 24.33 -0.63 -15.76
CA PHE A 239 23.08 -0.52 -15.00
C PHE A 239 22.81 -1.83 -14.25
N LYS A 240 22.34 -1.71 -13.01
CA LYS A 240 21.84 -2.88 -12.26
C LYS A 240 20.55 -3.43 -12.89
N PRO A 241 20.26 -4.75 -12.80
CA PRO A 241 19.09 -5.39 -13.42
C PRO A 241 17.75 -4.66 -13.16
N ASN A 242 17.52 -4.17 -11.94
CA ASN A 242 16.32 -3.41 -11.61
C ASN A 242 16.23 -2.06 -12.35
N SER A 243 17.37 -1.45 -12.67
CA SER A 243 17.40 -0.20 -13.46
C SER A 243 17.10 -0.47 -14.92
N LEU A 244 17.64 -1.58 -15.48
CA LEU A 244 17.32 -2.05 -16.84
C LEU A 244 15.83 -2.32 -16.99
N ASN A 245 15.21 -3.02 -16.02
CA ASN A 245 13.77 -3.27 -16.00
C ASN A 245 12.95 -1.96 -15.92
N ALA A 246 13.43 -0.96 -15.19
CA ALA A 246 12.79 0.35 -15.15
C ALA A 246 12.87 1.06 -16.50
N VAL A 247 14.04 1.07 -17.15
CA VAL A 247 14.22 1.64 -18.50
C VAL A 247 13.30 0.94 -19.50
N LYS A 248 13.31 -0.40 -19.55
CA LYS A 248 12.40 -1.20 -20.37
C LYS A 248 10.95 -0.79 -20.13
N GLY A 249 10.53 -0.74 -18.86
CA GLY A 249 9.18 -0.33 -18.49
C GLY A 249 8.83 1.10 -18.89
N HIS A 250 9.77 2.04 -18.87
CA HIS A 250 9.55 3.43 -19.33
C HIS A 250 9.31 3.49 -20.83
N PHE A 251 10.07 2.76 -21.63
CA PHE A 251 9.85 2.69 -23.09
C PHE A 251 8.50 2.06 -23.43
N TRP A 252 8.15 0.94 -22.81
CA TRP A 252 6.84 0.31 -23.03
C TRP A 252 5.67 1.23 -22.68
N ARG A 253 5.78 1.99 -21.59
CA ARG A 253 4.77 2.99 -21.22
C ARG A 253 4.71 4.15 -22.21
N PHE A 254 5.85 4.60 -22.69
CA PHE A 254 5.94 5.66 -23.68
C PHE A 254 5.34 5.24 -25.01
N LEU A 255 5.67 4.07 -25.53
CA LEU A 255 5.06 3.51 -26.75
C LEU A 255 3.55 3.33 -26.57
N SER A 256 3.10 2.88 -25.40
CA SER A 256 1.66 2.80 -25.08
C SER A 256 0.99 4.19 -25.13
N ALA A 257 1.63 5.22 -24.59
CA ALA A 257 1.13 6.58 -24.64
C ALA A 257 1.00 7.10 -26.08
N LEU A 258 1.99 6.84 -26.94
CA LEU A 258 1.94 7.19 -28.36
C LEU A 258 0.80 6.47 -29.09
N HIS A 259 0.63 5.17 -28.84
CA HIS A 259 -0.48 4.41 -29.42
C HIS A 259 -1.84 4.99 -28.99
N HIS A 260 -2.02 5.34 -27.74
CA HIS A 260 -3.26 5.98 -27.25
C HIS A 260 -3.47 7.40 -27.79
N GLN A 261 -2.42 8.06 -28.27
CA GLN A 261 -2.49 9.32 -29.01
C GLN A 261 -2.72 9.13 -30.52
N GLY A 262 -3.09 7.92 -30.95
CA GLY A 262 -3.40 7.60 -32.33
C GLY A 262 -2.16 7.41 -33.23
N VAL A 263 -0.98 7.19 -32.67
CA VAL A 263 0.21 6.82 -33.45
C VAL A 263 0.12 5.35 -33.81
N ASP A 264 0.07 5.05 -35.10
CA ASP A 264 0.18 3.69 -35.62
C ASP A 264 1.64 3.25 -35.58
N LEU A 265 2.01 2.50 -34.55
CA LEU A 265 3.40 2.06 -34.33
C LEU A 265 3.91 1.16 -35.45
N GLN A 266 3.03 0.46 -36.18
CA GLN A 266 3.40 -0.44 -37.28
C GLN A 266 4.02 0.28 -38.49
N LYS A 267 3.83 1.61 -38.57
CA LYS A 267 4.41 2.43 -39.66
C LYS A 267 5.89 2.78 -39.44
N TYR A 268 6.47 2.42 -38.31
CA TYR A 268 7.83 2.80 -37.91
C TYR A 268 8.73 1.58 -37.80
N ALA A 269 9.95 1.71 -38.27
CA ALA A 269 10.90 0.60 -38.27
C ALA A 269 11.93 0.67 -37.14
N ARG A 270 12.16 1.83 -36.55
CA ARG A 270 13.25 2.06 -35.59
C ARG A 270 12.73 2.70 -34.31
N LEU A 271 13.35 2.34 -33.20
CA LEU A 271 13.08 3.00 -31.91
C LEU A 271 13.46 4.49 -31.94
N SER A 272 14.46 4.88 -32.74
CA SER A 272 14.84 6.29 -32.94
C SER A 272 13.70 7.16 -33.46
N ASP A 273 12.85 6.60 -34.30
CA ASP A 273 11.72 7.33 -34.88
C ASP A 273 10.67 7.71 -33.84
N MET A 274 10.62 6.95 -32.75
CA MET A 274 9.69 7.17 -31.62
C MET A 274 10.15 8.26 -30.64
N VAL A 275 11.42 8.66 -30.69
CA VAL A 275 12.00 9.60 -29.72
C VAL A 275 12.32 10.97 -30.33
N THR A 276 11.69 11.32 -31.44
CA THR A 276 11.77 12.67 -32.00
C THR A 276 11.10 13.70 -31.08
N PRO A 277 11.46 15.01 -31.18
CA PRO A 277 10.80 16.05 -30.39
C PRO A 277 9.28 16.05 -30.49
N GLU A 278 8.72 15.76 -31.67
CA GLU A 278 7.27 15.67 -31.89
C GLU A 278 6.66 14.47 -31.12
N MET A 279 7.22 13.27 -31.30
CA MET A 279 6.74 12.07 -30.61
C MET A 279 6.87 12.19 -29.10
N PHE A 280 7.97 12.78 -28.65
CA PHE A 280 8.15 13.07 -27.24
C PHE A 280 7.04 13.97 -26.68
N LYS A 281 6.74 15.11 -27.36
CA LYS A 281 5.63 16.01 -26.95
C LYS A 281 4.29 15.27 -26.90
N ARG A 282 3.98 14.45 -27.91
CA ARG A 282 2.73 13.67 -27.97
C ARG A 282 2.62 12.71 -26.79
N GLY A 283 3.65 11.90 -26.55
CA GLY A 283 3.66 10.94 -25.46
C GLY A 283 3.58 11.60 -24.07
N MET A 284 4.36 12.68 -23.85
CA MET A 284 4.35 13.40 -22.56
C MET A 284 3.03 14.12 -22.31
N ARG A 285 2.39 14.68 -23.37
CA ARG A 285 1.07 15.31 -23.28
C ARG A 285 0.02 14.30 -22.83
N TRP A 286 0.03 13.10 -23.38
CA TRP A 286 -0.89 12.05 -22.96
C TRP A 286 -0.78 11.71 -21.46
N PHE A 287 0.44 11.57 -20.95
CA PHE A 287 0.65 11.34 -19.51
C PHE A 287 0.16 12.51 -18.66
N TRP A 288 0.42 13.75 -19.10
CA TRP A 288 0.01 14.95 -18.40
C TRP A 288 -1.53 15.09 -18.37
N GLU A 289 -2.20 14.91 -19.49
CA GLU A 289 -3.68 14.94 -19.58
C GLU A 289 -4.30 13.83 -18.73
N ARG A 290 -3.76 12.62 -18.82
CA ARG A 290 -4.20 11.48 -18.01
C ARG A 290 -4.02 11.70 -16.51
N ASN A 291 -3.04 12.47 -16.09
CA ASN A 291 -2.77 12.83 -14.70
C ASN A 291 -3.54 14.10 -14.26
N GLY A 292 -4.63 14.45 -14.92
CA GLY A 292 -5.44 15.61 -14.57
C GLY A 292 -4.79 16.96 -14.90
N ARG A 293 -3.88 16.98 -15.88
CA ARG A 293 -3.06 18.14 -16.28
C ARG A 293 -2.06 18.59 -15.23
N GLU A 294 -1.58 17.65 -14.44
CA GLU A 294 -0.54 17.88 -13.44
C GLU A 294 0.74 17.13 -13.79
N THR A 295 1.87 17.72 -13.43
CA THR A 295 3.17 17.05 -13.54
C THR A 295 3.30 15.99 -12.44
N SER A 296 4.05 14.93 -12.71
CA SER A 296 4.30 13.87 -11.73
C SER A 296 5.74 13.38 -11.82
N LYS A 297 6.23 12.84 -10.71
CA LYS A 297 7.56 12.23 -10.69
C LYS A 297 7.72 11.14 -11.76
N HIS A 298 6.67 10.34 -11.97
CA HIS A 298 6.68 9.28 -12.98
C HIS A 298 6.81 9.84 -14.39
N LEU A 299 6.08 10.91 -14.72
CA LEU A 299 6.20 11.61 -15.99
C LEU A 299 7.63 12.11 -16.21
N GLY A 300 8.24 12.74 -15.21
CA GLY A 300 9.64 13.18 -15.26
C GLY A 300 10.64 12.02 -15.42
N GLU A 301 10.41 10.86 -14.80
CA GLU A 301 11.27 9.68 -14.94
C GLU A 301 11.21 9.08 -16.35
N VAL A 302 10.01 8.97 -16.94
CA VAL A 302 9.83 8.53 -18.34
C VAL A 302 10.52 9.54 -19.29
N ALA A 303 10.24 10.83 -19.13
CA ALA A 303 10.84 11.90 -19.96
C ALA A 303 12.37 11.86 -19.90
N TRP A 304 12.94 11.69 -18.71
CA TRP A 304 14.39 11.57 -18.54
C TRP A 304 14.97 10.35 -19.25
N THR A 305 14.28 9.22 -19.21
CA THR A 305 14.72 7.98 -19.88
C THR A 305 14.74 8.16 -21.40
N ILE A 306 13.68 8.73 -21.97
CA ILE A 306 13.59 8.98 -23.41
C ILE A 306 14.69 9.97 -23.86
N ARG A 307 14.86 11.08 -23.12
CA ARG A 307 15.98 12.00 -23.35
C ARG A 307 17.33 11.31 -23.28
N SER A 308 17.54 10.46 -22.29
CA SER A 308 18.84 9.77 -22.13
C SER A 308 19.18 8.91 -23.34
N TYR A 309 18.19 8.24 -23.91
CA TYR A 309 18.35 7.50 -25.16
C TYR A 309 18.65 8.42 -26.35
N ALA A 310 17.83 9.45 -26.56
CA ALA A 310 18.00 10.36 -27.70
C ALA A 310 19.35 11.10 -27.66
N VAL A 311 19.70 11.68 -26.52
CA VAL A 311 20.90 12.53 -26.38
C VAL A 311 22.20 11.71 -26.26
N LYS A 312 22.20 10.68 -25.41
CA LYS A 312 23.43 9.96 -25.08
C LYS A 312 23.71 8.78 -25.99
N HIS A 313 22.68 8.05 -26.42
CA HIS A 313 22.84 6.86 -27.23
C HIS A 313 22.77 7.18 -28.73
N LEU A 314 21.76 7.95 -29.16
CA LEU A 314 21.62 8.36 -30.56
C LEU A 314 22.48 9.58 -30.94
N ARG A 315 23.09 10.28 -29.96
CA ARG A 315 23.92 11.47 -30.15
C ARG A 315 23.17 12.57 -30.92
N ALA A 316 21.97 12.94 -30.43
CA ALA A 316 21.14 13.97 -31.03
C ALA A 316 21.90 15.28 -31.23
N ASP A 317 21.47 16.10 -32.21
CA ASP A 317 21.99 17.44 -32.48
C ASP A 317 21.70 18.44 -31.35
N GLU A 318 22.34 19.61 -31.41
CA GLU A 318 22.25 20.64 -30.39
C GLU A 318 20.83 21.16 -30.19
N GLU A 319 20.05 21.30 -31.27
CA GLU A 319 18.66 21.75 -31.22
C GLU A 319 17.78 20.75 -30.46
N THR A 320 17.91 19.49 -30.79
CA THR A 320 17.21 18.39 -30.10
C THR A 320 17.63 18.30 -28.63
N ILE A 321 18.90 18.49 -28.29
CA ILE A 321 19.40 18.52 -26.91
C ILE A 321 18.76 19.67 -26.13
N ALA A 322 18.73 20.88 -26.72
CA ALA A 322 18.12 22.05 -26.11
C ALA A 322 16.62 21.86 -25.87
N PHE A 323 15.91 21.30 -26.85
CA PHE A 323 14.49 20.96 -26.76
C PHE A 323 14.21 20.03 -25.55
N TYR A 324 14.99 18.95 -25.41
CA TYR A 324 14.82 18.02 -24.30
C TYR A 324 15.17 18.65 -22.94
N ALA A 325 16.18 19.52 -22.90
CA ALA A 325 16.56 20.21 -21.66
C ALA A 325 15.44 21.12 -21.15
N GLU A 326 14.83 21.91 -22.04
CA GLU A 326 13.72 22.79 -21.69
C GLU A 326 12.45 22.00 -21.30
N SER A 327 12.14 20.94 -22.06
CA SER A 327 11.01 20.06 -21.76
C SER A 327 11.13 19.42 -20.38
N LEU A 328 12.31 18.93 -20.01
CA LEU A 328 12.54 18.33 -18.69
C LEU A 328 12.46 19.35 -17.55
N LYS A 329 12.88 20.60 -17.80
CA LYS A 329 12.76 21.70 -16.84
C LYS A 329 11.28 21.97 -16.53
N SER A 330 10.44 22.01 -17.57
CA SER A 330 8.98 22.21 -17.45
C SER A 330 8.26 21.03 -16.77
N LEU A 331 8.77 19.80 -16.92
CA LEU A 331 8.19 18.59 -16.33
C LEU A 331 8.75 18.29 -14.93
N ARG A 332 9.65 19.12 -14.42
CA ARG A 332 10.28 18.89 -13.12
C ARG A 332 9.29 19.14 -11.98
N VAL A 333 9.13 18.14 -11.11
CA VAL A 333 8.41 18.27 -9.85
C VAL A 333 9.43 18.59 -8.75
N PRO A 334 9.36 19.74 -8.09
CA PRO A 334 10.20 20.01 -6.93
C PRO A 334 9.92 19.00 -5.84
N GLN A 335 10.93 18.26 -5.42
CA GLN A 335 10.78 17.31 -4.33
C GLN A 335 11.40 17.92 -3.07
N GLN A 336 10.57 18.47 -2.19
CA GLN A 336 10.95 18.88 -0.84
C GLN A 336 10.13 18.09 0.18
N GLY A 337 10.80 17.57 1.20
CA GLY A 337 10.16 16.84 2.28
C GLY A 337 9.64 15.45 1.92
N LEU A 338 8.81 14.95 2.79
CA LEU A 338 8.08 13.70 2.60
C LEU A 338 6.87 13.93 1.68
N SER A 339 6.56 12.95 0.84
CA SER A 339 5.29 12.98 0.10
C SER A 339 4.09 12.98 1.05
N ASP A 340 2.94 13.54 0.63
CA ASP A 340 1.71 13.63 1.42
C ASP A 340 1.31 12.28 2.04
N LYS A 341 1.44 11.20 1.27
CA LYS A 341 1.22 9.84 1.74
C LYS A 341 2.14 9.46 2.91
N ASN A 342 3.41 9.85 2.86
CA ASN A 342 4.36 9.55 3.91
C ASN A 342 4.17 10.50 5.11
N GLN A 343 3.82 11.75 4.89
CA GLN A 343 3.45 12.70 5.95
C GLN A 343 2.23 12.17 6.72
N ALA A 344 1.16 11.81 6.02
CA ALA A 344 -0.03 11.21 6.63
C ALA A 344 0.27 9.91 7.40
N ALA A 345 1.21 9.08 6.89
CA ALA A 345 1.64 7.88 7.61
C ALA A 345 2.48 8.20 8.84
N MET A 346 3.26 9.28 8.83
CA MET A 346 4.10 9.68 9.97
C MET A 346 3.30 10.41 11.04
N ALA A 347 2.25 11.13 10.70
CA ALA A 347 1.39 11.83 11.66
C ALA A 347 0.80 10.92 12.77
N GLN A 348 0.66 9.60 12.50
CA GLN A 348 0.23 8.67 13.55
C GLN A 348 1.23 8.56 14.73
N PHE A 349 2.51 8.89 14.50
CA PHE A 349 3.56 8.85 15.52
C PHE A 349 3.64 10.15 16.36
N ASP A 350 2.80 11.14 16.08
CA ASP A 350 2.64 12.32 16.95
C ASP A 350 1.99 11.94 18.30
N ASP A 351 1.26 10.80 18.34
CA ASP A 351 0.74 10.23 19.57
C ASP A 351 1.80 9.31 20.23
N PRO A 352 2.32 9.65 21.41
CA PRO A 352 3.30 8.83 22.13
C PRO A 352 2.84 7.39 22.37
N ARG A 353 1.52 7.16 22.51
CA ARG A 353 0.95 5.83 22.70
C ARG A 353 1.11 4.96 21.45
N VAL A 354 1.15 5.56 20.25
CA VAL A 354 1.42 4.84 19.01
C VAL A 354 2.89 4.46 18.93
N VAL A 355 3.81 5.35 19.35
CA VAL A 355 5.25 5.05 19.45
C VAL A 355 5.47 3.89 20.41
N GLU A 356 4.88 3.93 21.61
CA GLU A 356 4.97 2.85 22.58
C GLU A 356 4.45 1.52 22.03
N LYS A 357 3.26 1.51 21.42
CA LYS A 357 2.70 0.33 20.76
C LYS A 357 3.60 -0.20 19.64
N PHE A 358 4.22 0.68 18.88
CA PHE A 358 5.10 0.30 17.78
C PHE A 358 6.35 -0.42 18.27
N VAL A 359 7.04 0.14 19.26
CA VAL A 359 8.28 -0.44 19.79
C VAL A 359 8.04 -1.68 20.65
N SER A 360 6.89 -1.76 21.33
CA SER A 360 6.50 -2.90 22.17
C SER A 360 5.85 -4.05 21.39
N LEU A 361 5.49 -3.85 20.13
CA LEU A 361 4.75 -4.85 19.35
C LEU A 361 5.50 -6.18 19.18
N PRO A 362 6.80 -6.25 18.84
CA PRO A 362 7.49 -7.51 18.60
C PRO A 362 7.43 -8.49 19.77
N PRO A 363 7.75 -8.11 21.02
CA PRO A 363 7.60 -9.03 22.17
C PRO A 363 6.15 -9.46 22.43
N LEU A 364 5.16 -8.59 22.16
CA LEU A 364 3.74 -8.95 22.29
C LEU A 364 3.32 -10.00 21.25
N LEU A 365 3.81 -9.87 20.01
CA LEU A 365 3.58 -10.86 18.95
C LEU A 365 4.20 -12.20 19.31
N TRP A 366 5.39 -12.19 19.89
CA TRP A 366 6.08 -13.39 20.35
C TRP A 366 5.26 -14.13 21.40
N ASN A 367 4.88 -13.44 22.47
CA ASN A 367 4.04 -13.99 23.54
C ASN A 367 2.69 -14.52 23.02
N LYS A 368 2.11 -13.85 22.03
CA LYS A 368 0.88 -14.31 21.37
C LYS A 368 1.11 -15.59 20.57
N ALA A 369 2.23 -15.67 19.84
CA ALA A 369 2.59 -16.85 19.06
C ALA A 369 2.80 -18.08 19.96
N GLU A 370 3.50 -17.93 21.09
CA GLU A 370 3.70 -19.00 22.06
C GLU A 370 2.36 -19.52 22.63
N ARG A 371 1.42 -18.61 22.94
CA ARG A 371 0.07 -19.01 23.36
C ARG A 371 -0.66 -19.79 22.27
N ILE A 372 -0.60 -19.34 21.02
CA ILE A 372 -1.22 -20.04 19.89
C ILE A 372 -0.58 -21.42 19.70
N LYS A 373 0.76 -21.54 19.81
CA LYS A 373 1.49 -22.80 19.68
C LYS A 373 1.06 -23.82 20.73
N LYS A 374 0.92 -23.40 22.00
CA LYS A 374 0.46 -24.25 23.09
C LYS A 374 -0.95 -24.79 22.92
N THR A 375 -1.83 -24.05 22.24
CA THR A 375 -3.25 -24.42 22.03
C THR A 375 -3.54 -24.92 20.61
N ALA A 376 -2.50 -25.10 19.79
CA ALA A 376 -2.65 -25.49 18.38
C ALA A 376 -3.13 -26.94 18.26
N SER A 377 -4.35 -27.13 17.76
CA SER A 377 -4.94 -28.44 17.46
C SER A 377 -4.68 -28.92 16.02
N THR A 378 -4.16 -28.07 15.15
CA THR A 378 -3.89 -28.38 13.75
C THR A 378 -2.60 -27.77 13.26
N ASN A 379 -1.95 -28.39 12.26
CA ASN A 379 -0.75 -27.85 11.60
C ASN A 379 -0.98 -26.45 11.02
N ARG A 380 -2.19 -26.14 10.56
CA ARG A 380 -2.55 -24.80 10.08
C ARG A 380 -2.48 -23.74 11.16
N VAL A 381 -2.92 -24.07 12.37
CA VAL A 381 -2.88 -23.15 13.53
C VAL A 381 -1.44 -22.99 14.01
N ALA A 382 -0.66 -24.07 14.08
CA ALA A 382 0.76 -24.05 14.45
C ALA A 382 1.56 -23.17 13.44
N LYS A 383 1.35 -23.34 12.14
CA LYS A 383 1.99 -22.52 11.09
C LYS A 383 1.70 -21.03 11.25
N LYS A 384 0.50 -20.67 11.73
CA LYS A 384 0.15 -19.27 12.02
C LYS A 384 0.98 -18.68 13.15
N ALA A 385 1.31 -19.47 14.19
CA ALA A 385 2.21 -19.04 15.25
C ALA A 385 3.62 -18.77 14.71
N HIS A 386 4.19 -19.67 13.91
CA HIS A 386 5.49 -19.49 13.29
C HIS A 386 5.55 -18.24 12.39
N LEU A 387 4.49 -17.99 11.60
CA LEU A 387 4.39 -16.76 10.79
C LEU A 387 4.33 -15.49 11.64
N LEU A 388 3.70 -15.56 12.81
CA LEU A 388 3.62 -14.42 13.72
C LEU A 388 4.98 -14.11 14.34
N VAL A 389 5.76 -15.14 14.73
CA VAL A 389 7.16 -15.01 15.17
C VAL A 389 8.04 -14.42 14.06
N GLN A 390 7.91 -14.93 12.83
CA GLN A 390 8.64 -14.36 11.68
C GLN A 390 8.32 -12.87 11.49
N SER A 391 7.04 -12.48 11.67
CA SER A 391 6.65 -11.07 11.59
C SER A 391 7.26 -10.25 12.72
N ALA A 392 7.30 -10.80 13.95
CA ALA A 392 7.91 -10.14 15.10
C ALA A 392 9.40 -9.85 14.85
N VAL A 393 10.15 -10.86 14.40
CA VAL A 393 11.58 -10.73 14.06
C VAL A 393 11.79 -9.69 12.94
N ALA A 394 11.00 -9.75 11.87
CA ALA A 394 11.12 -8.81 10.76
C ALA A 394 10.82 -7.36 11.17
N ILE A 395 9.76 -7.14 11.96
CA ILE A 395 9.40 -5.82 12.49
C ILE A 395 10.48 -5.29 13.42
N GLU A 396 10.97 -6.14 14.32
CA GLU A 396 11.98 -5.73 15.29
C GLU A 396 13.32 -5.41 14.65
N ILE A 397 13.76 -6.20 13.64
CA ILE A 397 14.95 -5.87 12.85
C ILE A 397 14.77 -4.51 12.19
N LEU A 398 13.63 -4.23 11.53
CA LEU A 398 13.39 -2.94 10.90
C LEU A 398 13.29 -1.78 11.89
N THR A 399 12.92 -2.02 13.14
CA THR A 399 12.88 -1.00 14.19
C THR A 399 14.30 -0.59 14.62
N PHE A 400 15.22 -1.54 14.81
CA PHE A 400 16.59 -1.27 15.23
C PHE A 400 17.57 -1.03 14.07
N ALA A 401 17.28 -1.64 12.92
CA ALA A 401 18.07 -1.56 11.70
C ALA A 401 17.15 -1.20 10.52
N PRO A 402 16.76 0.07 10.36
CA PRO A 402 15.76 0.51 9.39
C PRO A 402 16.29 0.47 7.96
N MET A 403 16.62 -0.73 7.49
CA MET A 403 17.10 -1.00 6.14
C MET A 403 15.97 -1.04 5.11
N ARG A 404 16.32 -1.07 3.82
CA ARG A 404 15.33 -1.27 2.76
C ARG A 404 14.78 -2.70 2.77
N LEU A 405 13.53 -2.88 2.35
CA LEU A 405 12.89 -4.21 2.34
C LEU A 405 13.67 -5.24 1.53
N SER A 406 14.27 -4.85 0.40
CA SER A 406 15.12 -5.74 -0.40
C SER A 406 16.34 -6.24 0.38
N ASN A 407 16.92 -5.37 1.23
CA ASN A 407 18.04 -5.76 2.08
C ASN A 407 17.58 -6.74 3.17
N LEU A 408 16.43 -6.47 3.83
CA LEU A 408 15.85 -7.37 4.82
C LEU A 408 15.51 -8.75 4.22
N GLN A 409 14.88 -8.76 3.03
CA GLN A 409 14.51 -9.98 2.33
C GLN A 409 15.75 -10.81 1.94
N GLY A 410 16.79 -10.13 1.47
CA GLY A 410 18.03 -10.75 1.03
C GLY A 410 19.01 -11.10 2.14
N LEU A 411 18.67 -10.95 3.42
CA LEU A 411 19.56 -11.30 4.53
C LEU A 411 19.88 -12.80 4.50
N ARG A 412 21.15 -13.12 4.35
CA ARG A 412 21.70 -14.48 4.40
C ARG A 412 22.33 -14.74 5.78
N LEU A 413 22.19 -15.98 6.25
CA LEU A 413 22.72 -16.41 7.54
C LEU A 413 24.23 -16.58 7.51
N ASP A 414 24.75 -17.05 6.38
CA ASP A 414 26.16 -17.35 6.13
C ASP A 414 27.01 -16.12 5.75
N GLU A 415 26.39 -15.07 5.22
CA GLU A 415 27.10 -13.90 4.69
C GLU A 415 26.87 -12.63 5.51
N HIS A 416 25.62 -12.39 5.93
CA HIS A 416 25.22 -11.10 6.48
C HIS A 416 25.06 -11.11 8.00
N LEU A 417 24.89 -12.28 8.63
CA LEU A 417 24.58 -12.39 10.06
C LEU A 417 25.79 -12.96 10.82
N ASN A 418 26.51 -12.11 11.52
CA ASN A 418 27.69 -12.47 12.30
C ASN A 418 27.38 -12.38 13.80
N TRP A 419 27.85 -13.37 14.57
CA TRP A 419 27.65 -13.40 16.01
C TRP A 419 28.88 -12.86 16.75
N MET A 420 28.65 -11.87 17.62
CA MET A 420 29.64 -11.29 18.50
C MET A 420 29.24 -11.55 19.96
N GLY A 421 29.64 -12.67 20.49
CA GLY A 421 29.15 -13.14 21.80
C GLY A 421 27.63 -13.36 21.78
N GLN A 422 26.90 -12.62 22.60
CA GLN A 422 25.44 -12.72 22.68
C GLN A 422 24.70 -11.82 21.68
N ARG A 423 25.42 -11.00 20.94
CA ARG A 423 24.84 -10.02 20.00
C ARG A 423 25.04 -10.42 18.57
N ALA A 424 24.02 -10.26 17.76
CA ALA A 424 24.10 -10.42 16.32
C ALA A 424 24.49 -9.09 15.65
N ARG A 425 25.40 -9.15 14.68
CA ARG A 425 25.74 -8.04 13.78
C ARG A 425 25.18 -8.36 12.40
N ILE A 426 24.43 -7.44 11.82
CA ILE A 426 24.05 -7.47 10.42
C ILE A 426 25.05 -6.62 9.66
N SER A 427 25.73 -7.21 8.66
CA SER A 427 26.68 -6.53 7.76
C SER A 427 26.28 -6.79 6.31
N ILE A 428 25.97 -5.74 5.55
CA ILE A 428 25.61 -5.83 4.14
C ILE A 428 26.64 -5.05 3.33
N PRO A 429 27.42 -5.71 2.44
CA PRO A 429 28.46 -5.06 1.68
C PRO A 429 27.89 -4.03 0.70
N ARG A 430 28.67 -3.00 0.39
CA ARG A 430 28.26 -1.86 -0.44
C ARG A 430 27.66 -2.24 -1.79
N GLN A 431 28.19 -3.28 -2.43
CA GLN A 431 27.76 -3.74 -3.74
C GLN A 431 26.31 -4.23 -3.75
N GLN A 432 25.84 -4.76 -2.62
CA GLN A 432 24.48 -5.28 -2.44
C GLN A 432 23.47 -4.20 -2.00
N VAL A 433 23.95 -3.00 -1.68
CA VAL A 433 23.09 -1.89 -1.27
C VAL A 433 22.82 -0.94 -2.45
N LYS A 434 21.57 -0.49 -2.60
CA LYS A 434 21.14 0.34 -3.74
C LYS A 434 21.97 1.61 -3.95
N ASN A 435 22.40 2.26 -2.87
CA ASN A 435 23.18 3.50 -2.90
C ASN A 435 24.69 3.30 -2.73
N ASN A 436 25.16 2.08 -2.83
CA ASN A 436 26.56 1.69 -2.74
C ASN A 436 27.24 2.12 -1.41
N GLN A 437 26.47 2.13 -0.31
CA GLN A 437 26.91 2.37 1.07
C GLN A 437 26.73 1.10 1.87
N ALA A 438 27.78 0.54 2.44
CA ALA A 438 27.67 -0.62 3.33
C ALA A 438 26.76 -0.30 4.52
N LEU A 439 26.06 -1.30 5.00
CA LEU A 439 25.19 -1.19 6.17
C LEU A 439 25.69 -2.12 7.26
N GLU A 440 25.89 -1.58 8.45
CA GLU A 440 26.27 -2.36 9.62
C GLU A 440 25.38 -1.98 10.80
N TYR A 441 24.83 -2.99 11.45
CA TYR A 441 23.97 -2.84 12.63
C TYR A 441 24.32 -3.89 13.68
N LEU A 442 24.79 -3.46 14.84
CA LEU A 442 24.96 -4.31 16.01
C LEU A 442 23.62 -4.35 16.77
N LEU A 443 22.95 -5.49 16.74
CA LEU A 443 21.62 -5.63 17.31
C LEU A 443 21.67 -5.76 18.85
N PRO A 444 20.61 -5.32 19.56
CA PRO A 444 20.47 -5.55 20.99
C PRO A 444 20.46 -7.05 21.33
N GLU A 445 20.91 -7.40 22.52
CA GLU A 445 20.93 -8.80 22.98
C GLU A 445 19.54 -9.44 22.98
N SER A 446 18.52 -8.68 23.39
CA SER A 446 17.14 -9.16 23.41
C SER A 446 16.63 -9.57 22.02
N LEU A 447 16.93 -8.79 20.97
CA LEU A 447 16.62 -9.14 19.59
C LEU A 447 17.49 -10.28 19.09
N SER A 448 18.77 -10.28 19.42
CA SER A 448 19.71 -11.35 19.05
C SER A 448 19.27 -12.70 19.59
N LYS A 449 18.82 -12.77 20.85
CA LYS A 449 18.23 -13.96 21.46
C LYS A 449 16.97 -14.41 20.72
N ARG A 450 16.08 -13.50 20.36
CA ARG A 450 14.88 -13.83 19.57
C ARG A 450 15.21 -14.34 18.17
N ILE A 451 16.25 -13.79 17.53
CA ILE A 451 16.71 -14.32 16.24
C ILE A 451 17.22 -15.75 16.41
N LYS A 452 18.04 -16.05 17.43
CA LYS A 452 18.49 -17.43 17.73
C LYS A 452 17.32 -18.38 17.90
N ASP A 453 16.33 -18.01 18.71
CA ASP A 453 15.14 -18.83 18.97
C ASP A 453 14.29 -19.00 17.69
N TYR A 454 14.12 -17.95 16.90
CA TYR A 454 13.45 -18.04 15.60
C TYR A 454 14.13 -19.03 14.65
N LEU A 455 15.46 -18.99 14.57
CA LEU A 455 16.24 -19.91 13.75
C LEU A 455 16.07 -21.36 14.18
N SER A 456 16.13 -21.64 15.49
CA SER A 456 16.08 -23.00 16.03
C SER A 456 14.66 -23.58 16.05
N ASN A 457 13.63 -22.78 16.39
CA ASN A 457 12.31 -23.29 16.78
C ASN A 457 11.16 -22.91 15.84
N HIS A 458 11.39 -22.04 14.84
CA HIS A 458 10.29 -21.51 14.02
C HIS A 458 10.58 -21.47 12.53
N ARG A 459 11.80 -21.16 12.13
CA ARG A 459 12.17 -20.91 10.73
C ARG A 459 11.95 -22.13 9.83
N GLY A 460 12.33 -23.32 10.26
CA GLY A 460 12.19 -24.56 9.49
C GLY A 460 10.76 -24.96 9.12
N TYR A 461 9.75 -24.41 9.84
CA TYR A 461 8.34 -24.65 9.52
C TYR A 461 7.76 -23.70 8.46
N LEU A 462 8.54 -22.72 7.97
CA LEU A 462 8.03 -21.63 7.13
C LEU A 462 8.52 -21.65 5.68
N GLY A 463 9.51 -22.45 5.39
CA GLY A 463 10.10 -22.56 4.07
C GLY A 463 11.10 -23.72 4.02
N ASP A 464 12.00 -23.66 3.06
CA ASP A 464 13.08 -24.62 2.94
C ASP A 464 14.06 -24.46 4.12
N SER A 465 14.28 -25.54 4.88
CA SER A 465 15.18 -25.55 6.03
C SER A 465 16.62 -25.23 5.65
N ASP A 466 17.06 -25.66 4.47
CA ASP A 466 18.42 -25.53 3.98
C ASP A 466 18.67 -24.20 3.27
N SER A 467 17.63 -23.39 3.09
CA SER A 467 17.76 -22.05 2.53
C SER A 467 18.76 -21.19 3.32
N PRO A 468 19.71 -20.50 2.69
CA PRO A 468 20.65 -19.63 3.40
C PRO A 468 19.99 -18.35 3.93
N TYR A 469 18.76 -18.03 3.54
CA TYR A 469 18.11 -16.76 3.87
C TYR A 469 17.48 -16.77 5.26
N LEU A 470 17.56 -15.65 5.98
CA LEU A 470 16.89 -15.45 7.27
C LEU A 470 15.37 -15.64 7.15
N PHE A 471 14.79 -15.16 6.03
CA PHE A 471 13.37 -15.33 5.70
C PHE A 471 13.24 -16.25 4.48
N PRO A 472 13.14 -17.58 4.71
CA PRO A 472 13.12 -18.55 3.62
C PRO A 472 11.81 -18.49 2.83
N GLY A 473 11.92 -18.69 1.53
CA GLY A 473 10.82 -18.89 0.59
C GLY A 473 10.70 -20.34 0.17
N ARG A 474 10.36 -20.56 -1.11
CA ARG A 474 10.31 -21.88 -1.74
C ARG A 474 11.60 -22.15 -2.52
N SER A 475 11.98 -23.42 -2.66
CA SER A 475 13.10 -23.85 -3.50
C SER A 475 14.41 -23.11 -3.22
N GLY A 476 14.77 -22.96 -1.95
CA GLY A 476 16.02 -22.32 -1.52
C GLY A 476 16.07 -20.80 -1.70
N GLN A 477 15.08 -20.19 -2.33
CA GLN A 477 15.01 -18.74 -2.56
C GLN A 477 14.57 -17.98 -1.30
N PRO A 478 14.82 -16.66 -1.22
CA PRO A 478 14.26 -15.84 -0.15
C PRO A 478 12.74 -15.74 -0.30
N LYS A 479 12.05 -15.45 0.77
CA LYS A 479 10.61 -15.15 0.75
C LYS A 479 10.32 -14.01 -0.21
N ASP A 480 9.28 -14.16 -1.04
CA ASP A 480 8.89 -13.13 -2.00
C ASP A 480 8.72 -11.76 -1.32
N CYS A 481 9.25 -10.72 -1.98
CA CYS A 481 9.29 -9.35 -1.45
C CYS A 481 7.89 -8.79 -1.17
N SER A 482 6.91 -9.09 -2.04
CA SER A 482 5.52 -8.64 -1.86
C SER A 482 4.83 -9.42 -0.74
N ALA A 483 5.13 -10.71 -0.60
CA ALA A 483 4.64 -11.55 0.49
C ALA A 483 5.17 -11.07 1.85
N LEU A 484 6.48 -10.79 1.96
CA LEU A 484 7.09 -10.26 3.20
C LEU A 484 6.54 -8.86 3.53
N ARG A 485 6.43 -7.97 2.53
CA ARG A 485 5.81 -6.64 2.68
C ARG A 485 4.39 -6.73 3.23
N ASN A 486 3.57 -7.56 2.61
CA ASN A 486 2.17 -7.72 3.00
C ASN A 486 2.04 -8.35 4.38
N GLN A 487 2.91 -9.30 4.72
CA GLN A 487 2.95 -9.92 6.04
C GLN A 487 3.24 -8.87 7.13
N ILE A 488 4.30 -8.08 6.99
CA ILE A 488 4.67 -7.02 7.94
C ILE A 488 3.54 -5.99 8.06
N ARG A 489 3.05 -5.46 6.92
CA ARG A 489 1.97 -4.46 6.90
C ARG A 489 0.70 -4.96 7.56
N ASN A 490 0.28 -6.18 7.23
CA ASN A 490 -0.95 -6.75 7.78
C ASN A 490 -0.81 -7.06 9.27
N THR A 491 0.37 -7.48 9.73
CA THR A 491 0.64 -7.72 11.15
C THR A 491 0.56 -6.40 11.93
N LEU A 492 1.25 -5.34 11.49
CA LEU A 492 1.17 -4.02 12.11
C LEU A 492 -0.27 -3.51 12.19
N TRP A 493 -1.02 -3.64 11.10
CA TRP A 493 -2.41 -3.21 11.07
C TRP A 493 -3.30 -4.06 11.99
N ASN A 494 -3.22 -5.39 11.89
CA ASN A 494 -4.13 -6.27 12.62
C ASN A 494 -3.85 -6.34 14.13
N GLU A 495 -2.60 -6.12 14.55
CA GLU A 495 -2.18 -6.32 15.93
C GLU A 495 -1.99 -5.01 16.70
N ALA A 496 -1.65 -3.91 16.01
CA ALA A 496 -1.39 -2.62 16.65
C ALA A 496 -2.21 -1.45 16.08
N ALA A 497 -2.98 -1.67 15.01
CA ALA A 497 -3.69 -0.61 14.28
C ALA A 497 -2.76 0.46 13.65
N ILE A 498 -1.53 0.08 13.33
CA ILE A 498 -0.54 0.96 12.73
C ILE A 498 -0.52 0.76 11.21
N LYS A 499 -0.77 1.82 10.45
CA LYS A 499 -0.69 1.81 8.96
C LYS A 499 0.73 2.14 8.52
N LEU A 500 1.61 1.13 8.40
CA LEU A 500 3.00 1.33 8.03
C LEU A 500 3.46 0.27 7.04
N THR A 501 4.20 0.69 6.02
CA THR A 501 4.89 -0.21 5.08
C THR A 501 6.35 -0.36 5.50
N PRO A 502 7.07 -1.45 5.12
CA PRO A 502 8.47 -1.63 5.48
C PRO A 502 9.39 -0.46 5.07
N HIS A 503 9.10 0.20 3.95
CA HIS A 503 9.87 1.38 3.54
C HIS A 503 9.68 2.56 4.51
N GLN A 504 8.49 2.70 5.06
CA GLN A 504 8.15 3.79 5.99
C GLN A 504 8.76 3.61 7.39
N PHE A 505 9.30 2.43 7.75
CA PHE A 505 10.09 2.27 8.98
C PHE A 505 11.28 3.22 9.02
N ARG A 506 11.88 3.52 7.87
CA ARG A 506 12.98 4.48 7.76
C ARG A 506 12.53 5.90 8.10
N HIS A 507 11.32 6.27 7.67
CA HIS A 507 10.72 7.55 8.01
C HIS A 507 10.30 7.60 9.48
N ALA A 508 9.74 6.50 10.01
CA ALA A 508 9.39 6.38 11.43
C ALA A 508 10.63 6.48 12.32
N ALA A 509 11.72 5.81 11.99
CA ALA A 509 12.98 5.89 12.72
C ALA A 509 13.54 7.32 12.74
N ALA A 510 13.52 8.01 11.59
CA ALA A 510 13.95 9.41 11.51
C ALA A 510 13.05 10.32 12.36
N LYS A 511 11.71 10.19 12.23
CA LYS A 511 10.76 11.00 12.99
C LYS A 511 10.92 10.78 14.49
N ILE A 512 10.87 9.53 14.97
CA ILE A 512 11.01 9.22 16.41
C ILE A 512 12.32 9.78 16.98
N LEU A 513 13.42 9.68 16.22
CA LEU A 513 14.70 10.23 16.66
C LEU A 513 14.70 11.77 16.69
N LEU A 514 14.22 12.43 15.64
CA LEU A 514 14.20 13.88 15.53
C LEU A 514 13.17 14.52 16.46
N ASP A 515 12.04 13.89 16.71
CA ASP A 515 11.06 14.36 17.70
C ASP A 515 11.64 14.31 19.14
N THR A 516 12.53 13.34 19.40
CA THR A 516 13.19 13.21 20.72
C THR A 516 14.47 14.06 20.82
N LYS A 517 15.19 14.20 19.72
CA LYS A 517 16.50 14.87 19.61
C LYS A 517 16.53 15.74 18.35
N PRO A 518 15.93 16.95 18.39
CA PRO A 518 15.96 17.88 17.26
C PRO A 518 17.40 18.19 16.81
N GLY A 519 17.62 18.30 15.50
CA GLY A 519 18.93 18.60 14.91
C GLY A 519 19.85 17.38 14.69
N TYR A 520 19.49 16.17 15.12
CA TYR A 520 20.33 14.97 15.02
C TYR A 520 20.34 14.34 13.62
N TYR A 521 20.35 15.15 12.56
CA TYR A 521 20.32 14.68 11.16
C TYR A 521 21.50 13.79 10.79
N GLU A 522 22.70 14.02 11.34
CA GLU A 522 23.86 13.17 11.07
C GLU A 522 23.68 11.76 11.65
N VAL A 523 23.06 11.64 12.82
CA VAL A 523 22.71 10.33 13.39
C VAL A 523 21.68 9.64 12.52
N VAL A 524 20.63 10.35 12.08
CA VAL A 524 19.64 9.82 11.12
C VAL A 524 20.33 9.36 9.83
N ARG A 525 21.25 10.16 9.27
CA ARG A 525 22.02 9.80 8.08
C ARG A 525 22.74 8.48 8.24
N LYS A 526 23.46 8.29 9.34
CA LYS A 526 24.22 7.06 9.64
C LYS A 526 23.29 5.87 9.82
N VAL A 527 22.23 5.99 10.64
CA VAL A 527 21.26 4.92 10.90
C VAL A 527 20.56 4.49 9.62
N LEU A 528 20.21 5.43 8.74
CA LEU A 528 19.55 5.12 7.47
C LEU A 528 20.53 4.74 6.35
N GLY A 529 21.84 4.91 6.54
CA GLY A 529 22.85 4.68 5.49
C GLY A 529 22.65 5.62 4.29
N HIS A 530 22.34 6.89 4.51
CA HIS A 530 22.30 7.88 3.43
C HIS A 530 23.71 8.32 3.05
N LYS A 531 23.94 8.50 1.74
CA LYS A 531 25.25 8.90 1.21
C LYS A 531 25.62 10.32 1.61
N SER A 532 24.65 11.26 1.65
CA SER A 532 24.89 12.66 2.02
C SER A 532 23.91 13.15 3.08
N LEU A 533 24.35 14.12 3.88
CA LEU A 533 23.52 14.83 4.84
C LEU A 533 22.39 15.61 4.15
N THR A 534 22.68 16.19 2.99
CA THR A 534 21.70 16.91 2.15
C THR A 534 20.48 16.03 1.82
N THR A 535 20.69 14.74 1.51
CA THR A 535 19.58 13.81 1.28
C THR A 535 18.70 13.66 2.52
N THR A 536 19.32 13.54 3.70
CA THR A 536 18.59 13.42 4.96
C THR A 536 17.84 14.70 5.28
N TYR A 537 18.50 15.85 5.14
CA TYR A 537 17.90 17.15 5.37
C TYR A 537 16.71 17.42 4.45
N ASN A 538 16.88 17.22 3.14
CA ASN A 538 15.81 17.43 2.17
C ASN A 538 14.56 16.57 2.41
N HIS A 539 14.73 15.39 3.05
CA HIS A 539 13.59 14.51 3.35
C HIS A 539 12.92 14.81 4.69
N TYR A 540 13.68 15.29 5.69
CA TYR A 540 13.20 15.37 7.07
C TYR A 540 13.24 16.77 7.68
N ALA A 541 13.79 17.78 6.98
CA ALA A 541 13.72 19.15 7.45
C ALA A 541 12.26 19.58 7.64
N GLY A 542 11.96 20.12 8.81
CA GLY A 542 10.60 20.51 9.21
C GLY A 542 9.76 19.38 9.84
N ALA A 543 10.20 18.12 9.80
CA ALA A 543 9.49 17.04 10.50
C ALA A 543 9.52 17.18 12.03
N GLU A 544 10.49 17.93 12.55
CA GLU A 544 10.75 18.16 13.98
C GLU A 544 10.29 19.54 14.47
N THR A 545 9.53 20.30 13.67
CA THR A 545 9.18 21.70 14.01
C THR A 545 8.53 21.80 15.38
N GLN A 546 7.58 20.91 15.71
CA GLN A 546 6.93 20.93 17.01
C GLN A 546 7.90 20.59 18.16
N ALA A 547 8.79 19.62 17.96
CA ALA A 547 9.79 19.25 18.95
C ALA A 547 10.81 20.41 19.18
N ALA A 548 11.19 21.10 18.11
CA ALA A 548 12.04 22.28 18.19
C ALA A 548 11.35 23.43 18.93
N ILE A 549 10.07 23.68 18.67
CA ILE A 549 9.27 24.69 19.40
C ILE A 549 9.20 24.32 20.89
N ASN A 550 8.87 23.09 21.23
CA ASN A 550 8.79 22.63 22.62
C ASN A 550 10.15 22.80 23.34
N LEU A 551 11.26 22.47 22.68
CA LEU A 551 12.61 22.68 23.23
C LEU A 551 12.88 24.16 23.46
N TYR A 552 12.50 25.03 22.52
CA TYR A 552 12.64 26.49 22.69
C TYR A 552 11.79 26.98 23.88
N ASP A 553 10.55 26.56 24.00
CA ASP A 553 9.66 26.90 25.11
C ASP A 553 10.27 26.48 26.46
N ASP A 554 10.81 25.26 26.54
CA ASP A 554 11.49 24.78 27.75
C ASP A 554 12.69 25.66 28.13
N VAL A 555 13.49 26.07 27.15
CA VAL A 555 14.63 26.98 27.38
C VAL A 555 14.14 28.33 27.94
N ILE A 556 13.09 28.92 27.34
CA ILE A 556 12.52 30.19 27.80
C ILE A 556 11.95 30.06 29.22
N ILE A 557 11.20 28.96 29.50
CA ILE A 557 10.64 28.71 30.82
C ILE A 557 11.74 28.53 31.86
N GLN A 558 12.85 27.85 31.53
CA GLN A 558 13.99 27.71 32.43
C GLN A 558 14.65 29.06 32.77
N HIS A 559 14.79 29.94 31.77
CA HIS A 559 15.33 31.28 31.98
C HIS A 559 14.39 32.16 32.85
N ARG A 560 13.07 32.06 32.67
CA ARG A 560 12.08 32.75 33.52
C ARG A 560 12.11 32.30 34.97
N ARG A 561 12.48 31.02 35.22
CA ARG A 561 12.58 30.49 36.60
C ARG A 561 13.89 30.83 37.31
N LYS A 562 14.91 31.30 36.59
CA LYS A 562 16.15 31.79 37.23
C LYS A 562 15.86 33.10 37.93
N PRO A 563 16.27 33.29 39.23
CA PRO A 563 16.14 34.57 39.88
C PRO A 563 16.95 35.62 39.13
N LEU A 564 16.36 36.80 38.94
CA LEU A 564 17.08 37.93 38.35
C LEU A 564 18.27 38.26 39.21
N THR A 565 19.47 38.28 38.62
CA THR A 565 20.67 38.83 39.28
C THR A 565 20.46 40.32 39.50
N LYS A 566 21.21 40.96 40.43
CA LYS A 566 21.12 42.42 40.67
C LYS A 566 21.18 43.23 39.36
N THR A 567 22.05 42.84 38.43
CA THR A 567 22.22 43.47 37.11
C THR A 567 20.96 43.31 36.22
N SER A 568 20.22 42.20 36.33
CA SER A 568 18.99 42.00 35.57
C SER A 568 17.80 42.75 36.16
N ARG A 569 17.86 43.11 37.46
CA ARG A 569 16.86 43.99 38.08
C ARG A 569 17.00 45.44 37.65
N GLU A 570 18.23 45.92 37.44
CA GLU A 570 18.49 47.26 36.93
C GLU A 570 18.04 47.46 35.47
N LEU A 571 18.00 46.38 34.66
CA LEU A 571 17.49 46.41 33.30
C LEU A 571 15.96 46.31 33.20
N SER A 572 15.26 46.03 34.30
CA SER A 572 13.78 46.00 34.35
C SER A 572 13.15 47.35 34.73
N GLU A 573 13.94 48.34 35.09
CA GLU A 573 13.49 49.73 35.14
C GLU A 573 13.46 50.26 33.71
N GLU A 574 12.29 50.57 33.18
CA GLU A 574 12.13 51.16 31.85
C GLU A 574 13.04 52.38 31.72
N PRO A 575 13.88 52.46 30.68
CA PRO A 575 14.62 53.71 30.46
C PRO A 575 13.60 54.85 30.27
N PRO A 576 13.86 56.04 30.81
CA PRO A 576 12.93 57.16 30.66
C PRO A 576 12.64 57.37 29.17
N PHE A 577 11.36 57.45 28.82
CA PHE A 577 10.86 57.66 27.48
C PHE A 577 11.58 58.86 26.85
N MET A 578 12.58 58.64 26.00
CA MET A 578 13.22 59.68 25.21
C MET A 578 12.29 60.04 24.06
N ASP A 579 11.80 61.26 24.06
CA ASP A 579 11.00 61.82 22.98
C ASP A 579 11.79 61.74 21.65
N PRO A 580 11.25 61.07 20.63
CA PRO A 580 11.89 60.93 19.32
C PRO A 580 12.18 62.25 18.61
N LEU A 581 11.57 63.37 19.04
CA LEU A 581 11.76 64.68 18.43
C LEU A 581 13.07 65.38 18.79
N GLN A 582 13.88 64.88 19.73
CA GLN A 582 15.19 65.45 20.08
C GLN A 582 16.34 65.02 19.12
N PHE A 583 16.12 64.11 18.21
CA PHE A 583 17.14 63.65 17.27
C PHE A 583 17.18 64.42 15.94
N PHE A 584 16.30 65.39 15.71
CA PHE A 584 16.29 66.21 14.49
C PHE A 584 16.59 67.71 14.75
N GLY A 585 17.40 68.02 15.77
CA GLY A 585 17.93 69.36 16.03
C GLY A 585 19.20 69.59 15.22
N GLY A 586 19.09 70.28 14.09
CA GLY A 586 20.13 70.61 13.16
C GLY A 586 21.32 71.35 13.68
N LYS A 587 22.44 71.22 12.98
CA LYS A 587 23.45 72.27 12.85
C LYS A 587 23.65 72.57 11.37
N LYS A 588 23.66 73.88 11.11
CA LYS A 588 24.05 74.58 9.90
C LYS A 588 25.39 74.10 9.32
#